data_66eae2567e3ba41b44ae922e547f9413
#
_entry.id   66eae2567e3ba41b44ae922e547f9413
#
_cell.length_a   1.000
_cell.length_b   1.000
_cell.length_c   1.000
_cell.angle_alpha   90.00
_cell.angle_beta   90.00
_cell.angle_gamma   90.00
#
_symmetry.space_group_name_H-M   'P 1'
#
loop_
_entity.id
_entity.type
_entity.pdbx_description
1 polymer ?
#
loop_
_entity_poly.entity_id
_entity_poly.type
_entity_poly.pdbx_seq_one_letter_code
_entity_poly.pdbx_strand_id
1 'polypeptide(L)'
;KDIAVAALQAGKHVYCEAPLAHTIEDARAIALAAKNAVGKFFQSGLQMRCDPQRHWLIPFIRSGALGKFVMGRSQWHKKQSWRQASPNPERETEINWRLDKTLSIGLAGEIGIQQIDMMNWLLKELPTAVTGFGGVLHWTDGREVADTAQFVFEYPGGAQGIYDVTLANSFDGEYEM
;
A
#
# COMPACT_ATOMS: atom_id res chain seq x y z
N LYS A 1 -11.76 -10.49 1.06
CA LYS A 1 -11.63 -11.35 2.25
C LYS A 1 -12.12 -12.77 1.96
N ASP A 2 -13.36 -12.95 1.52
CA ASP A 2 -14.06 -14.24 1.50
C ASP A 2 -13.37 -15.30 0.63
N ILE A 3 -12.87 -14.91 -0.54
CA ILE A 3 -12.14 -15.81 -1.45
C ILE A 3 -10.84 -16.33 -0.79
N ALA A 4 -10.05 -15.43 -0.18
CA ALA A 4 -8.79 -15.82 0.46
C ALA A 4 -9.02 -16.75 1.65
N VAL A 5 -10.01 -16.44 2.50
CA VAL A 5 -10.37 -17.26 3.65
C VAL A 5 -10.89 -18.63 3.22
N ALA A 6 -11.80 -18.68 2.22
CA ALA A 6 -12.32 -19.94 1.72
C ALA A 6 -11.22 -20.83 1.09
N ALA A 7 -10.27 -20.24 0.35
CA ALA A 7 -9.15 -20.97 -0.21
C ALA A 7 -8.24 -21.58 0.86
N LEU A 8 -7.94 -20.83 1.92
CA LEU A 8 -7.15 -21.31 3.07
C LEU A 8 -7.88 -22.42 3.81
N GLN A 9 -9.19 -22.29 4.05
CA GLN A 9 -10.03 -23.32 4.68
C GLN A 9 -10.12 -24.59 3.83
N ALA A 10 -10.10 -24.44 2.49
CA ALA A 10 -10.00 -25.55 1.55
C ALA A 10 -8.59 -26.17 1.45
N GLY A 11 -7.66 -25.77 2.32
CA GLY A 11 -6.30 -26.30 2.38
C GLY A 11 -5.42 -25.92 1.20
N LYS A 12 -5.65 -24.76 0.57
CA LYS A 12 -4.81 -24.27 -0.54
C LYS A 12 -3.72 -23.33 -0.04
N HIS A 13 -2.62 -23.25 -0.79
CA HIS A 13 -1.69 -22.14 -0.67
C HIS A 13 -2.33 -20.92 -1.31
N VAL A 14 -2.10 -19.73 -0.75
CA VAL A 14 -2.74 -18.50 -1.22
C VAL A 14 -1.71 -17.40 -1.44
N TYR A 15 -1.71 -16.82 -2.62
CA TYR A 15 -1.14 -15.51 -2.91
C TYR A 15 -2.28 -14.51 -3.00
N CYS A 16 -2.17 -13.40 -2.27
CA CYS A 16 -3.17 -12.35 -2.26
C CYS A 16 -2.51 -10.99 -2.44
N GLU A 17 -2.92 -10.24 -3.47
CA GLU A 17 -2.40 -8.91 -3.72
C GLU A 17 -2.62 -7.97 -2.53
N ALA A 18 -1.71 -7.01 -2.39
CA ALA A 18 -1.85 -5.92 -1.44
C ALA A 18 -2.61 -4.74 -2.10
N PRO A 19 -3.49 -4.08 -1.33
CA PRO A 19 -3.89 -4.31 0.05
C PRO A 19 -4.79 -5.56 0.20
N LEU A 20 -4.65 -6.27 1.30
CA LEU A 20 -5.40 -7.51 1.54
C LEU A 20 -6.91 -7.28 1.67
N ALA A 21 -7.30 -6.12 2.18
CA ALA A 21 -8.69 -5.71 2.39
C ALA A 21 -8.75 -4.19 2.59
N HIS A 22 -9.95 -3.63 2.48
CA HIS A 22 -10.19 -2.21 2.73
C HIS A 22 -10.63 -1.90 4.18
N THR A 23 -10.85 -2.93 5.01
CA THR A 23 -11.10 -2.78 6.44
C THR A 23 -10.06 -3.53 7.27
N ILE A 24 -9.81 -3.05 8.48
CA ILE A 24 -8.87 -3.69 9.42
C ILE A 24 -9.40 -5.06 9.84
N GLU A 25 -10.69 -5.17 10.05
CA GLU A 25 -11.38 -6.40 10.45
C GLU A 25 -11.20 -7.50 9.41
N ASP A 26 -11.39 -7.17 8.15
CA ASP A 26 -11.23 -8.11 7.04
C ASP A 26 -9.77 -8.53 6.83
N ALA A 27 -8.83 -7.59 6.92
CA ALA A 27 -7.40 -7.90 6.87
C ALA A 27 -6.98 -8.82 8.02
N ARG A 28 -7.49 -8.56 9.22
CA ARG A 28 -7.25 -9.40 10.42
C ARG A 28 -7.85 -10.79 10.24
N ALA A 29 -9.05 -10.90 9.67
CA ALA A 29 -9.68 -12.19 9.40
C ALA A 29 -8.84 -13.05 8.42
N ILE A 30 -8.28 -12.44 7.36
CA ILE A 30 -7.37 -13.12 6.44
C ILE A 30 -6.10 -13.59 7.19
N ALA A 31 -5.50 -12.70 7.99
CA ALA A 31 -4.28 -13.02 8.74
C ALA A 31 -4.50 -14.19 9.74
N LEU A 32 -5.64 -14.22 10.42
CA LEU A 32 -6.01 -15.32 11.33
C LEU A 32 -6.24 -16.61 10.56
N ALA A 33 -6.95 -16.58 9.43
CA ALA A 33 -7.14 -17.74 8.58
C ALA A 33 -5.81 -18.30 8.06
N ALA A 34 -4.89 -17.43 7.64
CA ALA A 34 -3.56 -17.82 7.21
C ALA A 34 -2.74 -18.46 8.33
N LYS A 35 -2.78 -17.88 9.54
CA LYS A 35 -2.11 -18.43 10.73
C LYS A 35 -2.61 -19.82 11.09
N ASN A 36 -3.91 -20.07 10.93
CA ASN A 36 -4.56 -21.34 11.28
C ASN A 36 -4.44 -22.40 10.19
N ALA A 37 -4.04 -22.04 8.98
CA ALA A 37 -3.87 -22.97 7.85
C ALA A 37 -2.54 -23.71 7.94
N VAL A 38 -2.42 -24.65 8.90
CA VAL A 38 -1.19 -25.39 9.17
C VAL A 38 -0.71 -26.12 7.91
N GLY A 39 0.60 -25.99 7.59
CA GLY A 39 1.22 -26.62 6.43
C GLY A 39 0.87 -25.95 5.09
N LYS A 40 0.26 -24.76 5.12
CA LYS A 40 -0.04 -23.97 3.94
C LYS A 40 0.71 -22.63 3.97
N PHE A 41 1.03 -22.12 2.78
CA PHE A 41 1.67 -20.83 2.63
C PHE A 41 0.63 -19.78 2.27
N PHE A 42 0.75 -18.63 2.93
CA PHE A 42 0.06 -17.41 2.56
C PHE A 42 1.12 -16.36 2.24
N GLN A 43 1.04 -15.78 1.05
CA GLN A 43 1.91 -14.70 0.60
C GLN A 43 1.08 -13.47 0.27
N SER A 44 1.36 -12.35 0.94
CA SER A 44 0.82 -11.04 0.55
C SER A 44 1.62 -10.44 -0.61
N GLY A 45 0.96 -9.68 -1.47
CA GLY A 45 1.56 -9.00 -2.63
C GLY A 45 2.43 -7.78 -2.28
N LEU A 46 3.11 -7.80 -1.14
CA LEU A 46 4.13 -6.81 -0.78
C LEU A 46 5.43 -7.14 -1.52
N GLN A 47 5.46 -6.83 -2.80
CA GLN A 47 6.50 -7.28 -3.74
C GLN A 47 7.90 -6.79 -3.36
N MET A 48 8.04 -5.61 -2.74
CA MET A 48 9.32 -5.06 -2.29
C MET A 48 10.00 -5.95 -1.24
N ARG A 49 9.22 -6.72 -0.47
CA ARG A 49 9.75 -7.71 0.47
C ARG A 49 10.37 -8.94 -0.18
N CYS A 50 10.17 -9.14 -1.49
CA CYS A 50 10.77 -10.22 -2.26
C CYS A 50 11.99 -9.78 -3.09
N ASP A 51 12.35 -8.50 -3.05
CA ASP A 51 13.49 -7.96 -3.79
C ASP A 51 14.83 -8.37 -3.15
N PRO A 52 15.69 -9.12 -3.86
CA PRO A 52 16.99 -9.55 -3.33
C PRO A 52 17.92 -8.38 -2.97
N GLN A 53 17.86 -7.26 -3.70
CA GLN A 53 18.68 -6.09 -3.42
C GLN A 53 18.31 -5.47 -2.08
N ARG A 54 17.03 -5.42 -1.74
CA ARG A 54 16.55 -4.92 -0.45
C ARG A 54 16.97 -5.85 0.68
N HIS A 55 16.87 -7.15 0.49
CA HIS A 55 17.36 -8.12 1.48
C HIS A 55 18.86 -8.01 1.72
N TRP A 56 19.64 -7.65 0.70
CA TRP A 56 21.08 -7.42 0.85
C TRP A 56 21.37 -6.10 1.56
N LEU A 57 20.65 -5.02 1.27
CA LEU A 57 20.83 -3.69 1.86
C LEU A 57 20.37 -3.59 3.32
N ILE A 58 19.27 -4.23 3.69
CA ILE A 58 18.67 -4.11 5.01
C ILE A 58 19.62 -4.44 6.17
N PRO A 59 20.43 -5.51 6.14
CA PRO A 59 21.40 -5.78 7.18
C PRO A 59 22.42 -4.65 7.34
N PHE A 60 22.91 -4.08 6.22
CA PHE A 60 23.81 -2.94 6.26
C PHE A 60 23.16 -1.71 6.87
N ILE A 61 21.94 -1.36 6.41
CA ILE A 61 21.17 -0.24 6.95
C ILE A 61 20.98 -0.40 8.47
N ARG A 62 20.70 -1.62 8.93
CA ARG A 62 20.43 -1.93 10.35
C ARG A 62 21.68 -2.17 11.20
N SER A 63 22.86 -2.19 10.60
CA SER A 63 24.12 -2.38 11.34
C SER A 63 24.51 -1.18 12.21
N GLY A 64 23.85 -0.03 12.02
CA GLY A 64 24.21 1.23 12.65
C GLY A 64 25.26 2.04 11.88
N ALA A 65 25.79 1.52 10.77
CA ALA A 65 26.81 2.22 9.96
C ALA A 65 26.33 3.58 9.43
N LEU A 66 25.02 3.74 9.22
CA LEU A 66 24.41 5.00 8.78
C LEU A 66 24.01 5.92 9.95
N GLY A 67 24.25 5.50 11.20
CA GLY A 67 23.82 6.23 12.38
C GLY A 67 22.32 6.14 12.65
N LYS A 68 21.78 7.14 13.34
CA LYS A 68 20.36 7.20 13.71
C LYS A 68 19.52 7.66 12.51
N PHE A 69 18.45 6.95 12.22
CA PHE A 69 17.45 7.42 11.27
C PHE A 69 16.69 8.62 11.83
N VAL A 70 16.59 9.66 11.05
CA VAL A 70 15.85 10.89 11.40
C VAL A 70 14.72 11.15 10.42
N MET A 71 14.89 10.81 9.14
CA MET A 71 13.87 11.02 8.11
C MET A 71 14.01 9.96 7.00
N GLY A 72 12.87 9.51 6.52
CA GLY A 72 12.75 8.73 5.30
C GLY A 72 11.77 9.39 4.33
N ARG A 73 11.99 9.22 3.04
CA ARG A 73 11.05 9.72 2.02
C ARG A 73 10.77 8.64 1.00
N SER A 74 9.51 8.57 0.59
CA SER A 74 9.08 7.75 -0.53
C SER A 74 8.07 8.50 -1.38
N GLN A 75 8.01 8.18 -2.65
CA GLN A 75 7.06 8.79 -3.57
C GLN A 75 6.55 7.79 -4.60
N TRP A 76 5.37 8.10 -5.13
CA TRP A 76 4.85 7.46 -6.33
C TRP A 76 4.12 8.48 -7.18
N HIS A 77 4.70 8.84 -8.31
CA HIS A 77 4.20 9.88 -9.21
C HIS A 77 3.98 9.32 -10.60
N LYS A 78 2.77 9.47 -11.11
CA LYS A 78 2.39 9.09 -12.48
C LYS A 78 1.36 10.05 -13.06
N LYS A 79 1.20 10.01 -14.36
CA LYS A 79 0.06 10.64 -15.04
C LYS A 79 -0.90 9.57 -15.53
N GLN A 80 -1.85 9.24 -14.67
CA GLN A 80 -2.79 8.15 -14.93
C GLN A 80 -4.12 8.40 -14.22
N SER A 81 -5.24 8.40 -14.94
CA SER A 81 -6.53 8.62 -14.30
C SER A 81 -7.04 7.43 -13.49
N TRP A 82 -6.61 6.22 -13.79
CA TRP A 82 -7.20 4.95 -13.35
C TRP A 82 -8.59 4.64 -13.93
N ARG A 83 -9.27 5.63 -14.49
CA ARG A 83 -10.56 5.39 -15.11
C ARG A 83 -10.38 4.54 -16.37
N GLN A 84 -11.25 3.54 -16.48
CA GLN A 84 -11.32 2.65 -17.63
C GLN A 84 -12.67 2.84 -18.33
N ALA A 85 -12.65 2.75 -19.65
CA ALA A 85 -13.89 2.76 -20.42
C ALA A 85 -14.73 1.52 -20.09
N SER A 86 -15.98 1.74 -19.69
CA SER A 86 -16.90 0.64 -19.47
C SER A 86 -17.63 0.28 -20.76
N PRO A 87 -17.79 -1.03 -21.07
CA PRO A 87 -18.55 -1.48 -22.24
C PRO A 87 -20.05 -1.21 -22.10
N ASN A 88 -20.53 -1.04 -20.85
CA ASN A 88 -21.92 -0.70 -20.56
C ASN A 88 -22.02 -0.01 -19.19
N PRO A 89 -23.10 0.78 -18.95
CA PRO A 89 -23.29 1.49 -17.70
C PRO A 89 -23.39 0.59 -16.46
N GLU A 90 -23.88 -0.63 -16.61
CA GLU A 90 -24.09 -1.56 -15.48
C GLU A 90 -22.76 -2.01 -14.85
N ARG A 91 -21.71 -2.06 -15.65
CA ARG A 91 -20.38 -2.45 -15.20
C ARG A 91 -19.46 -1.27 -14.83
N GLU A 92 -19.97 -0.06 -14.95
CA GLU A 92 -19.18 1.16 -14.72
C GLU A 92 -18.54 1.17 -13.32
N THR A 93 -19.33 0.95 -12.28
CA THR A 93 -18.85 0.92 -10.89
C THR A 93 -17.90 -0.26 -10.64
N GLU A 94 -18.23 -1.43 -11.21
CA GLU A 94 -17.43 -2.64 -11.05
C GLU A 94 -16.03 -2.48 -11.63
N ILE A 95 -15.91 -1.87 -12.81
CA ILE A 95 -14.62 -1.66 -13.48
C ILE A 95 -13.82 -0.51 -12.83
N ASN A 96 -14.52 0.55 -12.41
CA ASN A 96 -13.93 1.76 -11.86
C ASN A 96 -13.98 1.83 -10.32
N TRP A 97 -14.04 0.71 -9.63
CA TRP A 97 -14.14 0.61 -8.17
C TRP A 97 -13.07 1.41 -7.42
N ARG A 98 -11.87 1.58 -8.00
CA ARG A 98 -10.79 2.36 -7.40
C ARG A 98 -11.10 3.85 -7.30
N LEU A 99 -12.11 4.35 -8.03
CA LEU A 99 -12.51 5.76 -8.02
C LEU A 99 -13.62 6.04 -7.01
N ASP A 100 -14.22 4.99 -6.42
CA ASP A 100 -15.30 5.04 -5.43
C ASP A 100 -14.72 4.94 -4.03
N LYS A 101 -14.94 5.95 -3.20
CA LYS A 101 -14.44 6.01 -1.81
C LYS A 101 -15.03 4.95 -0.88
N THR A 102 -16.14 4.32 -1.26
CA THR A 102 -16.76 3.25 -0.46
C THR A 102 -16.12 1.88 -0.70
N LEU A 103 -15.40 1.73 -1.83
CA LEU A 103 -14.79 0.48 -2.26
C LEU A 103 -13.25 0.52 -2.21
N SER A 104 -12.67 1.70 -2.40
CA SER A 104 -11.22 1.91 -2.44
C SER A 104 -10.72 2.59 -1.16
N ILE A 105 -9.53 2.21 -0.73
CA ILE A 105 -8.80 2.89 0.35
C ILE A 105 -7.87 4.00 -0.17
N GLY A 106 -8.08 4.42 -1.40
CA GLY A 106 -7.40 5.55 -2.01
C GLY A 106 -5.91 5.35 -2.25
N LEU A 107 -5.23 6.43 -2.58
CA LEU A 107 -3.81 6.40 -2.93
C LEU A 107 -2.92 5.89 -1.80
N ALA A 108 -3.26 6.18 -0.54
CA ALA A 108 -2.50 5.70 0.60
C ALA A 108 -2.51 4.17 0.70
N GLY A 109 -3.66 3.56 0.44
CA GLY A 109 -3.81 2.12 0.54
C GLY A 109 -3.48 1.39 -0.77
N GLU A 110 -4.04 1.82 -1.90
CA GLU A 110 -3.90 1.11 -3.18
C GLU A 110 -2.45 1.09 -3.70
N ILE A 111 -1.72 2.17 -3.49
CA ILE A 111 -0.33 2.34 -3.92
C ILE A 111 0.60 2.45 -2.72
N GLY A 112 0.27 3.33 -1.78
CA GLY A 112 1.15 3.68 -0.66
C GLY A 112 1.48 2.52 0.26
N ILE A 113 0.67 1.45 0.25
CA ILE A 113 0.96 0.26 1.06
C ILE A 113 2.36 -0.30 0.80
N GLN A 114 2.86 -0.23 -0.43
CA GLN A 114 4.19 -0.72 -0.79
C GLN A 114 5.27 0.14 -0.13
N GLN A 115 5.16 1.46 -0.27
CA GLN A 115 6.13 2.43 0.28
C GLN A 115 6.06 2.51 1.81
N ILE A 116 4.85 2.52 2.37
CA ILE A 116 4.64 2.55 3.82
C ILE A 116 5.17 1.27 4.46
N ASP A 117 4.91 0.12 3.84
CA ASP A 117 5.44 -1.16 4.30
C ASP A 117 6.97 -1.18 4.27
N MET A 118 7.58 -0.61 3.24
CA MET A 118 9.03 -0.52 3.13
C MET A 118 9.63 0.33 4.25
N MET A 119 9.05 1.49 4.57
CA MET A 119 9.48 2.32 5.71
C MET A 119 9.36 1.55 7.03
N ASN A 120 8.22 0.92 7.27
CA ASN A 120 8.01 0.10 8.48
C ASN A 120 9.00 -1.07 8.56
N TRP A 121 9.31 -1.69 7.44
CA TRP A 121 10.26 -2.80 7.38
C TRP A 121 11.69 -2.34 7.66
N LEU A 122 12.13 -1.21 7.11
CA LEU A 122 13.45 -0.64 7.38
C LEU A 122 13.64 -0.27 8.84
N LEU A 123 12.67 0.43 9.42
CA LEU A 123 12.71 0.91 10.81
C LEU A 123 12.42 -0.20 11.84
N LYS A 124 11.76 -1.28 11.46
CA LYS A 124 11.18 -2.30 12.37
C LYS A 124 10.18 -1.70 13.37
N GLU A 125 9.55 -0.62 13.01
CA GLU A 125 8.58 0.11 13.83
C GLU A 125 7.31 0.37 13.03
N LEU A 126 6.21 0.59 13.73
CA LEU A 126 4.98 1.11 13.16
C LEU A 126 4.83 2.58 13.57
N PRO A 127 4.29 3.43 12.71
CA PRO A 127 4.07 4.82 13.06
C PRO A 127 3.05 4.96 14.20
N THR A 128 3.26 5.95 15.06
CA THR A 128 2.37 6.29 16.16
C THR A 128 1.40 7.41 15.81
N ALA A 129 1.73 8.21 14.80
CA ALA A 129 0.88 9.27 14.29
C ALA A 129 1.07 9.43 12.79
N VAL A 130 0.04 9.95 12.15
CA VAL A 130 0.07 10.35 10.74
C VAL A 130 -0.71 11.64 10.56
N THR A 131 -0.15 12.54 9.76
CA THR A 131 -0.85 13.70 9.24
C THR A 131 -0.71 13.77 7.74
N GLY A 132 -1.63 14.43 7.06
CA GLY A 132 -1.54 14.54 5.61
C GLY A 132 -2.66 15.37 5.01
N PHE A 133 -2.48 15.65 3.73
CA PHE A 133 -3.43 16.38 2.89
C PHE A 133 -3.62 15.62 1.59
N GLY A 134 -4.80 15.71 1.03
CA GLY A 134 -5.10 15.11 -0.26
C GLY A 134 -6.40 15.64 -0.83
N GLY A 135 -6.58 15.47 -2.12
CA GLY A 135 -7.78 15.91 -2.78
C GLY A 135 -7.83 15.46 -4.24
N VAL A 136 -8.98 15.70 -4.86
CA VAL A 136 -9.17 15.60 -6.31
C VAL A 136 -8.78 16.95 -6.89
N LEU A 137 -7.57 17.03 -7.44
CA LEU A 137 -6.96 18.31 -7.84
C LEU A 137 -6.81 18.45 -9.36
N HIS A 138 -6.74 17.35 -10.08
CA HIS A 138 -6.46 17.36 -11.52
C HIS A 138 -7.52 16.65 -12.37
N TRP A 139 -7.90 15.43 -11.98
CA TRP A 139 -8.79 14.62 -12.78
C TRP A 139 -10.28 14.97 -12.55
N THR A 140 -10.99 15.32 -13.62
CA THR A 140 -12.41 15.66 -13.61
C THR A 140 -13.29 14.51 -14.14
N ASP A 141 -12.94 13.30 -13.76
CA ASP A 141 -13.50 12.05 -14.28
C ASP A 141 -14.56 11.43 -13.37
N GLY A 142 -15.09 12.20 -12.42
CA GLY A 142 -16.17 11.75 -11.52
C GLY A 142 -15.70 10.90 -10.35
N ARG A 143 -14.36 10.89 -10.07
CA ARG A 143 -13.83 10.19 -8.91
C ARG A 143 -14.19 10.85 -7.59
N GLU A 144 -14.30 10.04 -6.56
CA GLU A 144 -14.44 10.50 -5.18
C GLU A 144 -13.13 10.32 -4.36
N VAL A 145 -12.19 9.58 -4.91
CA VAL A 145 -10.89 9.30 -4.30
C VAL A 145 -9.88 10.33 -4.76
N ALA A 146 -9.05 10.82 -3.83
CA ALA A 146 -8.00 11.79 -4.13
C ALA A 146 -7.09 11.30 -5.27
N ASP A 147 -6.69 12.22 -6.14
CA ASP A 147 -5.68 11.98 -7.18
C ASP A 147 -4.27 12.46 -6.79
N THR A 148 -4.20 13.20 -5.68
CA THR A 148 -2.94 13.70 -5.12
C THR A 148 -3.05 13.70 -3.59
N ALA A 149 -2.02 13.22 -2.92
CA ALA A 149 -1.95 13.22 -1.46
C ALA A 149 -0.51 13.25 -0.96
N GLN A 150 -0.33 13.77 0.25
CA GLN A 150 0.94 13.79 0.97
C GLN A 150 0.71 13.39 2.42
N PHE A 151 1.65 12.62 2.97
CA PHE A 151 1.56 12.11 4.34
C PHE A 151 2.90 12.27 5.05
N VAL A 152 2.83 12.57 6.34
CA VAL A 152 3.97 12.51 7.27
C VAL A 152 3.61 11.53 8.38
N PHE A 153 4.44 10.53 8.56
CA PHE A 153 4.33 9.50 9.59
C PHE A 153 5.36 9.78 10.69
N GLU A 154 4.96 9.70 11.94
CA GLU A 154 5.84 9.80 13.10
C GLU A 154 6.07 8.42 13.70
N TYR A 155 7.33 8.06 13.93
CA TYR A 155 7.72 6.78 14.50
C TYR A 155 8.19 6.94 15.95
N PRO A 156 8.07 5.89 16.79
CA PRO A 156 8.43 5.95 18.22
C PRO A 156 9.83 6.46 18.48
N GLY A 157 10.80 6.12 17.62
CA GLY A 157 12.20 6.57 17.69
C GLY A 157 12.44 8.04 17.34
N GLY A 158 11.38 8.79 16.99
CA GLY A 158 11.43 10.19 16.55
C GLY A 158 11.80 10.36 15.07
N ALA A 159 11.94 9.28 14.32
CA ALA A 159 12.08 9.35 12.87
C ALA A 159 10.76 9.79 12.22
N GLN A 160 10.85 10.49 11.09
CA GLN A 160 9.71 10.88 10.27
C GLN A 160 9.76 10.20 8.92
N GLY A 161 8.64 9.65 8.47
CA GLY A 161 8.46 9.14 7.11
C GLY A 161 7.61 10.12 6.30
N ILE A 162 8.06 10.50 5.12
CA ILE A 162 7.28 11.32 4.19
C ILE A 162 6.88 10.45 3.01
N TYR A 163 5.61 10.46 2.67
CA TYR A 163 5.10 9.81 1.47
C TYR A 163 4.28 10.79 0.66
N ASP A 164 4.67 11.00 -0.59
CA ASP A 164 3.93 11.84 -1.52
C ASP A 164 3.53 11.04 -2.78
N VAL A 165 2.28 11.19 -3.17
CA VAL A 165 1.66 10.41 -4.25
C VAL A 165 0.77 11.28 -5.12
N THR A 166 0.90 11.14 -6.42
CA THR A 166 0.03 11.85 -7.37
C THR A 166 -0.17 11.07 -8.66
N LEU A 167 -1.39 11.16 -9.18
CA LEU A 167 -1.77 10.67 -10.51
C LEU A 167 -1.72 11.75 -11.59
N ALA A 168 -1.19 12.93 -11.26
CA ALA A 168 -1.22 14.13 -12.12
C ALA A 168 0.17 14.60 -12.54
N ASN A 169 1.24 13.86 -12.23
CA ASN A 169 2.60 14.26 -12.59
C ASN A 169 2.91 13.98 -14.05
N SER A 170 3.64 14.89 -14.69
CA SER A 170 4.05 14.74 -16.09
C SER A 170 5.14 13.69 -16.30
N PHE A 171 5.86 13.32 -15.25
CA PHE A 171 6.91 12.31 -15.26
C PHE A 171 6.59 11.19 -14.28
N ASP A 172 6.86 9.97 -14.70
CA ASP A 172 6.84 8.84 -13.79
C ASP A 172 7.99 8.96 -12.78
N GLY A 173 7.69 8.73 -11.51
CA GLY A 173 8.69 8.78 -10.44
C GLY A 173 8.28 7.92 -9.26
N GLU A 174 9.09 6.91 -8.97
CA GLU A 174 8.94 6.05 -7.83
C GLU A 174 10.28 5.90 -7.14
N TYR A 175 10.37 6.22 -5.85
CA TYR A 175 11.56 5.99 -5.03
C TYR A 175 11.27 5.93 -3.55
N GLU A 176 12.24 5.38 -2.81
CA GLU A 176 12.35 5.43 -1.36
C GLU A 176 13.76 5.86 -0.95
N MET A 177 13.86 6.66 0.10
CA MET A 177 15.11 7.07 0.75
C MET A 177 14.95 7.12 2.27
#